data_fd382e696dc718bd6a7cc6d66b8b9e95
#
_entry.id   fd382e696dc718bd6a7cc6d66b8b9e95
#
_cell.length_a   1.000
_cell.length_b   1.000
_cell.length_c   1.000
_cell.angle_alpha   90.00
_cell.angle_beta   90.00
_cell.angle_gamma   90.00
#
_symmetry.space_group_name_H-M   'P 1'
#
loop_
_entity.id
_entity.type
_entity.pdbx_description
1 polymer ?
#
loop_
_entity_poly.entity_id
_entity_poly.type
_entity_poly.pdbx_seq_one_letter_code
_entity_poly.pdbx_strand_id
1 'polypeptide(L)'
;MDRVLKINADSKFFNAFKELALEEKIFAYLERYAEFDFKFDYEKWEISFSKQVPNPKHKFNNKEPEYIIQNNIKISRGEENIFIWCIFLAICELTIDGAEAYNWVEYIYIDDPISSLDDNNAIAVASDLSQLLKKGKDKVKSVISSHHSLFFNVVYNELKQKPCKRYFLHKNGTDGYTLQATDETPFFHHIAILSELKQVMESGKINTYHFNMLRSILEKTSTFFGYDDFSKCIHGVEDEVLYSRALNLLSHGKYSIYEPVEMGDDNKVLFIKILRAFLDKYQFDLP
;
A
#
# COMPACT_ATOMS: atom_id res chain seq x y z
N MET A 1 22.07 -2.20 -16.61
CA MET A 1 20.81 -2.71 -16.07
C MET A 1 20.26 -3.71 -17.06
N ASP A 2 20.09 -4.93 -16.63
CA ASP A 2 19.68 -6.03 -17.51
C ASP A 2 18.24 -5.80 -18.01
N ARG A 3 18.01 -6.12 -19.28
CA ARG A 3 16.67 -6.06 -19.90
C ARG A 3 15.85 -7.32 -19.65
N VAL A 4 16.31 -8.14 -18.71
CA VAL A 4 15.81 -9.47 -18.44
C VAL A 4 15.65 -9.65 -16.92
N LEU A 5 14.51 -10.14 -16.48
CA LEU A 5 14.28 -10.53 -15.09
C LEU A 5 14.77 -11.97 -14.90
N LYS A 6 15.60 -12.20 -13.88
CA LYS A 6 16.09 -13.54 -13.51
C LYS A 6 15.26 -14.13 -12.39
N ILE A 7 14.95 -15.43 -12.53
CA ILE A 7 14.18 -16.18 -11.54
C ILE A 7 15.09 -17.22 -10.89
N ASN A 8 14.85 -17.50 -9.61
CA ASN A 8 15.53 -18.58 -8.92
C ASN A 8 14.94 -19.94 -9.34
N ALA A 9 15.69 -20.69 -10.15
CA ALA A 9 15.31 -22.01 -10.64
C ALA A 9 15.05 -23.05 -9.51
N ASP A 10 15.71 -22.89 -8.36
CA ASP A 10 15.60 -23.81 -7.22
C ASP A 10 14.35 -23.55 -6.36
N SER A 11 13.57 -22.54 -6.69
CA SER A 11 12.35 -22.23 -5.95
C SER A 11 11.28 -23.31 -6.16
N LYS A 12 10.75 -23.85 -5.07
CA LYS A 12 9.63 -24.82 -5.11
C LYS A 12 8.39 -24.26 -5.84
N PHE A 13 8.22 -22.95 -5.89
CA PHE A 13 7.10 -22.32 -6.58
C PHE A 13 7.21 -22.39 -8.09
N PHE A 14 8.41 -22.54 -8.63
CA PHE A 14 8.63 -22.62 -10.08
C PHE A 14 8.82 -24.05 -10.61
N ASN A 15 8.94 -25.06 -9.75
CA ASN A 15 9.11 -26.44 -10.17
C ASN A 15 7.97 -26.96 -11.06
N ALA A 16 6.74 -26.51 -10.82
CA ALA A 16 5.56 -26.88 -11.60
C ALA A 16 5.11 -25.79 -12.59
N PHE A 17 5.92 -24.79 -12.84
CA PHE A 17 5.57 -23.60 -13.60
C PHE A 17 5.05 -23.92 -15.01
N LYS A 18 5.79 -24.76 -15.73
CA LYS A 18 5.46 -25.16 -17.10
C LYS A 18 4.26 -26.11 -17.17
N GLU A 19 4.18 -27.04 -16.21
CA GLU A 19 3.13 -28.07 -16.18
C GLU A 19 1.75 -27.49 -15.82
N LEU A 20 1.72 -26.38 -15.06
CA LEU A 20 0.50 -25.75 -14.57
C LEU A 20 0.02 -24.59 -15.44
N ALA A 21 0.61 -24.39 -16.63
CA ALA A 21 0.26 -23.27 -17.53
C ALA A 21 0.25 -21.89 -16.82
N LEU A 22 1.24 -21.66 -15.93
CA LEU A 22 1.30 -20.48 -15.09
C LEU A 22 1.43 -19.20 -15.93
N GLU A 23 2.05 -19.28 -17.12
CA GLU A 23 2.13 -18.14 -18.05
C GLU A 23 0.76 -17.59 -18.43
N GLU A 24 -0.20 -18.47 -18.74
CA GLU A 24 -1.56 -18.06 -19.11
C GLU A 24 -2.27 -17.35 -17.96
N LYS A 25 -2.09 -17.86 -16.73
CA LYS A 25 -2.66 -17.21 -15.54
C LYS A 25 -2.00 -15.86 -15.23
N ILE A 26 -0.68 -15.75 -15.37
CA ILE A 26 0.04 -14.49 -15.21
C ILE A 26 -0.46 -13.47 -16.25
N PHE A 27 -0.61 -13.89 -17.50
CA PHE A 27 -1.09 -13.03 -18.56
C PHE A 27 -2.50 -12.50 -18.27
N ALA A 28 -3.42 -13.35 -17.80
CA ALA A 28 -4.79 -12.96 -17.44
C ALA A 28 -4.86 -11.89 -16.32
N TYR A 29 -3.88 -11.88 -15.42
CA TYR A 29 -3.74 -10.79 -14.46
C TYR A 29 -3.05 -9.57 -15.07
N LEU A 30 -1.96 -9.77 -15.81
CA LEU A 30 -1.11 -8.68 -16.32
C LEU A 30 -1.85 -7.75 -17.27
N GLU A 31 -2.69 -8.26 -18.16
CA GLU A 31 -3.48 -7.47 -19.13
C GLU A 31 -4.36 -6.39 -18.47
N ARG A 32 -4.64 -6.51 -17.17
CA ARG A 32 -5.43 -5.54 -16.40
C ARG A 32 -4.60 -4.36 -15.91
N TYR A 33 -3.27 -4.51 -15.84
CA TYR A 33 -2.37 -3.55 -15.20
C TYR A 33 -1.38 -2.93 -16.15
N ALA A 34 -1.01 -3.63 -17.23
CA ALA A 34 0.09 -3.23 -18.09
C ALA A 34 -0.14 -3.58 -19.54
N GLU A 35 0.49 -2.81 -20.41
CA GLU A 35 0.42 -2.96 -21.87
C GLU A 35 1.72 -3.54 -22.44
N PHE A 36 2.28 -4.54 -21.79
CA PHE A 36 3.45 -5.26 -22.31
C PHE A 36 3.23 -6.77 -22.17
N ASP A 37 3.90 -7.51 -23.03
CA ASP A 37 3.92 -8.96 -23.03
C ASP A 37 5.23 -9.46 -22.44
N PHE A 38 5.24 -10.72 -22.01
CA PHE A 38 6.41 -11.38 -21.49
C PHE A 38 6.61 -12.77 -22.11
N LYS A 39 7.84 -13.25 -22.05
CA LYS A 39 8.21 -14.60 -22.50
C LYS A 39 9.21 -15.20 -21.53
N PHE A 40 8.94 -16.44 -21.09
CA PHE A 40 9.86 -17.23 -20.29
C PHE A 40 10.86 -18.00 -21.17
N ASP A 41 12.12 -17.92 -20.77
CA ASP A 41 13.19 -18.81 -21.23
C ASP A 41 13.45 -19.83 -20.10
N TYR A 42 12.91 -21.03 -20.24
CA TYR A 42 13.02 -22.09 -19.24
C TYR A 42 14.40 -22.75 -19.16
N GLU A 43 15.26 -22.52 -20.15
CA GLU A 43 16.64 -23.03 -20.12
C GLU A 43 17.52 -22.10 -19.26
N LYS A 44 17.32 -20.79 -19.41
CA LYS A 44 18.10 -19.78 -18.70
C LYS A 44 17.44 -19.26 -17.44
N TRP A 45 16.16 -19.58 -17.24
CA TRP A 45 15.32 -19.03 -16.20
C TRP A 45 15.29 -17.50 -16.21
N GLU A 46 15.07 -16.98 -17.41
CA GLU A 46 15.00 -15.56 -17.67
C GLU A 46 13.66 -15.18 -18.28
N ILE A 47 13.19 -13.98 -17.97
CA ILE A 47 11.97 -13.40 -18.54
C ILE A 47 12.36 -12.20 -19.38
N SER A 48 11.93 -12.18 -20.63
CA SER A 48 12.05 -11.04 -21.53
C SER A 48 10.70 -10.37 -21.73
N PHE A 49 10.71 -9.08 -22.01
CA PHE A 49 9.51 -8.27 -22.18
C PHE A 49 9.43 -7.70 -23.58
N SER A 50 8.21 -7.56 -24.10
CA SER A 50 7.93 -6.96 -25.42
C SER A 50 6.69 -6.06 -25.31
N LYS A 51 6.59 -5.10 -26.23
CA LYS A 51 5.45 -4.18 -26.29
C LYS A 51 5.11 -3.88 -27.74
N GLN A 52 3.82 -3.76 -28.02
CA GLN A 52 3.34 -3.26 -29.31
C GLN A 52 3.53 -1.74 -29.34
N VAL A 53 4.22 -1.25 -30.37
CA VAL A 53 4.49 0.17 -30.56
C VAL A 53 4.09 0.62 -31.95
N PRO A 54 3.73 1.89 -32.17
CA PRO A 54 3.46 2.42 -33.49
C PRO A 54 4.66 2.21 -34.43
N ASN A 55 4.39 1.74 -35.64
CA ASN A 55 5.45 1.51 -36.63
C ASN A 55 5.89 2.84 -37.25
N PRO A 56 7.12 3.30 -37.04
CA PRO A 56 7.60 4.57 -37.60
C PRO A 56 7.71 4.55 -39.15
N LYS A 57 7.67 3.36 -39.77
CA LYS A 57 7.67 3.21 -41.23
C LYS A 57 6.27 3.17 -41.83
N HIS A 58 5.24 3.06 -41.02
CA HIS A 58 3.87 3.08 -41.49
C HIS A 58 3.52 4.44 -42.08
N LYS A 59 3.03 4.45 -43.33
CA LYS A 59 2.46 5.62 -43.99
C LYS A 59 1.10 5.22 -44.52
N PHE A 60 0.16 6.15 -44.55
CA PHE A 60 -1.27 5.92 -44.87
C PHE A 60 -1.51 5.13 -46.22
N ASN A 61 -0.54 5.05 -47.09
CA ASN A 61 -0.63 4.37 -48.39
C ASN A 61 0.37 3.24 -48.61
N ASN A 62 1.05 2.73 -47.59
CA ASN A 62 1.96 1.61 -47.73
C ASN A 62 1.41 0.31 -47.11
N LYS A 63 2.04 -0.83 -47.46
CA LYS A 63 1.63 -2.16 -46.94
C LYS A 63 2.22 -2.49 -45.57
N GLU A 64 2.94 -1.55 -44.95
CA GLU A 64 3.53 -1.77 -43.66
C GLU A 64 2.45 -1.79 -42.56
N PRO A 65 2.55 -2.68 -41.58
CA PRO A 65 1.61 -2.73 -40.45
C PRO A 65 1.67 -1.44 -39.63
N GLU A 66 0.55 -1.04 -39.07
CA GLU A 66 0.42 0.16 -38.24
C GLU A 66 1.24 0.06 -36.95
N TYR A 67 1.33 -1.15 -36.40
CA TYR A 67 2.05 -1.45 -35.16
C TYR A 67 3.07 -2.56 -35.38
N ILE A 68 4.16 -2.51 -34.63
CA ILE A 68 5.20 -3.55 -34.59
C ILE A 68 5.47 -3.97 -33.16
N ILE A 69 5.91 -5.21 -32.97
CA ILE A 69 6.35 -5.72 -31.67
C ILE A 69 7.81 -5.33 -31.46
N GLN A 70 8.07 -4.55 -30.43
CA GLN A 70 9.40 -4.25 -29.95
C GLN A 70 9.78 -5.27 -28.87
N ASN A 71 10.75 -6.13 -29.17
CA ASN A 71 11.23 -7.14 -28.23
C ASN A 71 12.36 -6.60 -27.34
N ASN A 72 12.58 -7.28 -26.21
CA ASN A 72 13.64 -6.97 -25.25
C ASN A 72 13.59 -5.53 -24.76
N ILE A 73 12.40 -5.04 -24.49
CA ILE A 73 12.21 -3.73 -23.89
C ILE A 73 12.66 -3.75 -22.43
N LYS A 74 13.02 -2.58 -21.90
CA LYS A 74 13.21 -2.37 -20.48
C LYS A 74 11.92 -1.83 -19.89
N ILE A 75 11.34 -2.55 -18.96
CA ILE A 75 10.21 -2.09 -18.16
C ILE A 75 10.67 -1.18 -17.01
N SER A 76 9.80 -0.33 -16.53
CA SER A 76 10.02 0.49 -15.35
C SER A 76 10.00 -0.37 -14.08
N ARG A 77 10.51 0.15 -12.97
CA ARG A 77 10.47 -0.56 -11.67
C ARG A 77 9.04 -0.80 -11.18
N GLY A 78 8.11 0.13 -11.46
CA GLY A 78 6.70 -0.06 -11.14
C GLY A 78 6.06 -1.19 -11.93
N GLU A 79 6.33 -1.26 -13.25
CA GLU A 79 5.88 -2.36 -14.12
C GLU A 79 6.48 -3.71 -13.70
N GLU A 80 7.74 -3.74 -13.28
CA GLU A 80 8.38 -4.95 -12.74
C GLU A 80 7.68 -5.43 -11.46
N ASN A 81 7.37 -4.52 -10.53
CA ASN A 81 6.63 -4.85 -9.31
C ASN A 81 5.23 -5.38 -9.61
N ILE A 82 4.52 -4.78 -10.57
CA ILE A 82 3.21 -5.28 -11.03
C ILE A 82 3.35 -6.68 -11.63
N PHE A 83 4.37 -6.93 -12.44
CA PHE A 83 4.60 -8.23 -13.04
C PHE A 83 4.88 -9.30 -11.96
N ILE A 84 5.73 -9.02 -10.98
CA ILE A 84 5.98 -9.89 -9.83
C ILE A 84 4.68 -10.15 -9.05
N TRP A 85 3.86 -9.13 -8.87
CA TRP A 85 2.54 -9.25 -8.26
C TRP A 85 1.61 -10.20 -9.04
N CYS A 86 1.59 -10.12 -10.37
CA CYS A 86 0.81 -11.03 -11.20
C CYS A 86 1.28 -12.49 -11.08
N ILE A 87 2.59 -12.72 -11.01
CA ILE A 87 3.15 -14.06 -10.71
C ILE A 87 2.64 -14.55 -9.35
N PHE A 88 2.70 -13.71 -8.33
CA PHE A 88 2.24 -14.06 -6.99
C PHE A 88 0.75 -14.41 -6.98
N LEU A 89 -0.12 -13.61 -7.61
CA LEU A 89 -1.55 -13.90 -7.71
C LEU A 89 -1.84 -15.22 -8.43
N ALA A 90 -1.13 -15.48 -9.52
CA ALA A 90 -1.28 -16.73 -10.28
C ALA A 90 -0.90 -17.98 -9.43
N ILE A 91 0.17 -17.90 -8.65
CA ILE A 91 0.56 -18.97 -7.71
C ILE A 91 -0.49 -19.13 -6.59
N CYS A 92 -0.96 -18.01 -6.03
CA CYS A 92 -2.01 -18.04 -5.02
C CYS A 92 -3.31 -18.68 -5.56
N GLU A 93 -3.69 -18.37 -6.81
CA GLU A 93 -4.86 -18.97 -7.43
C GLU A 93 -4.71 -20.47 -7.57
N LEU A 94 -3.58 -20.96 -8.09
CA LEU A 94 -3.29 -22.39 -8.19
C LEU A 94 -3.31 -23.09 -6.83
N THR A 95 -2.79 -22.42 -5.79
CA THR A 95 -2.83 -22.91 -4.41
C THR A 95 -4.27 -23.06 -3.91
N ILE A 96 -5.09 -22.04 -4.15
CA ILE A 96 -6.51 -22.01 -3.77
C ILE A 96 -7.32 -23.05 -4.56
N ASP A 97 -7.02 -23.23 -5.84
CA ASP A 97 -7.66 -24.22 -6.70
C ASP A 97 -7.25 -25.66 -6.32
N GLY A 98 -6.23 -25.82 -5.46
CA GLY A 98 -5.81 -27.11 -4.93
C GLY A 98 -4.86 -27.87 -5.85
N ALA A 99 -4.03 -27.13 -6.62
CA ALA A 99 -2.98 -27.74 -7.42
C ALA A 99 -2.04 -28.56 -6.52
N GLU A 100 -1.77 -29.81 -6.90
CA GLU A 100 -1.00 -30.77 -6.09
C GLU A 100 0.40 -30.24 -5.74
N ALA A 101 1.03 -29.51 -6.68
CA ALA A 101 2.34 -28.90 -6.48
C ALA A 101 2.38 -27.88 -5.33
N TYR A 102 1.23 -27.32 -4.93
CA TYR A 102 1.11 -26.30 -3.90
C TYR A 102 0.27 -26.72 -2.70
N ASN A 103 -0.11 -27.99 -2.57
CA ASN A 103 -0.94 -28.50 -1.48
C ASN A 103 -0.28 -28.41 -0.09
N TRP A 104 1.02 -28.17 -0.03
CA TRP A 104 1.79 -27.93 1.18
C TRP A 104 1.66 -26.50 1.72
N VAL A 105 1.04 -25.56 0.97
CA VAL A 105 0.88 -24.15 1.38
C VAL A 105 -0.34 -24.04 2.30
N GLU A 106 -0.11 -23.67 3.55
CA GLU A 106 -1.15 -23.45 4.56
C GLU A 106 -1.47 -21.96 4.77
N TYR A 107 -0.49 -21.11 4.53
CA TYR A 107 -0.58 -19.66 4.79
C TYR A 107 -0.10 -18.86 3.58
N ILE A 108 -0.83 -17.78 3.29
CA ILE A 108 -0.42 -16.73 2.36
C ILE A 108 -0.16 -15.47 3.19
N TYR A 109 1.08 -15.00 3.18
CA TYR A 109 1.46 -13.74 3.81
C TYR A 109 1.75 -12.67 2.75
N ILE A 110 1.09 -11.53 2.88
CA ILE A 110 1.18 -10.41 1.95
C ILE A 110 1.57 -9.18 2.74
N ASP A 111 2.76 -8.68 2.48
CA ASP A 111 3.32 -7.51 3.14
C ASP A 111 3.42 -6.35 2.15
N ASP A 112 2.61 -5.34 2.37
CA ASP A 112 2.61 -4.07 1.68
C ASP A 112 2.68 -4.16 0.13
N PRO A 113 1.71 -4.81 -0.52
CA PRO A 113 1.78 -5.20 -1.92
C PRO A 113 1.81 -4.03 -2.91
N ILE A 114 1.60 -2.81 -2.43
CA ILE A 114 1.39 -1.61 -3.26
C ILE A 114 2.39 -0.48 -2.97
N SER A 115 3.49 -0.76 -2.29
CA SER A 115 4.47 0.27 -1.85
C SER A 115 5.04 1.17 -2.97
N SER A 116 4.79 0.85 -4.24
CA SER A 116 5.32 1.58 -5.42
C SER A 116 4.27 1.87 -6.48
N LEU A 117 2.97 1.68 -6.19
CA LEU A 117 1.88 1.83 -7.15
C LEU A 117 1.12 3.14 -6.93
N ASP A 118 0.48 3.64 -7.99
CA ASP A 118 -0.49 4.73 -7.90
C ASP A 118 -1.83 4.26 -7.32
N ASP A 119 -2.71 5.19 -6.98
CA ASP A 119 -4.00 4.91 -6.36
C ASP A 119 -4.92 4.03 -7.21
N ASN A 120 -4.87 4.16 -8.54
CA ASN A 120 -5.70 3.35 -9.45
C ASN A 120 -5.26 1.89 -9.41
N ASN A 121 -3.96 1.66 -9.51
CA ASN A 121 -3.39 0.32 -9.38
C ASN A 121 -3.60 -0.25 -7.97
N ALA A 122 -3.55 0.58 -6.92
CA ALA A 122 -3.85 0.16 -5.56
C ALA A 122 -5.28 -0.39 -5.41
N ILE A 123 -6.27 0.24 -6.03
CA ILE A 123 -7.67 -0.22 -6.04
C ILE A 123 -7.79 -1.56 -6.78
N ALA A 124 -7.20 -1.66 -7.96
CA ALA A 124 -7.26 -2.87 -8.77
C ALA A 124 -6.59 -4.06 -8.07
N VAL A 125 -5.39 -3.87 -7.52
CA VAL A 125 -4.66 -4.87 -6.74
C VAL A 125 -5.46 -5.33 -5.51
N ALA A 126 -6.06 -4.40 -4.77
CA ALA A 126 -6.88 -4.73 -3.60
C ALA A 126 -8.14 -5.53 -3.99
N SER A 127 -8.78 -5.17 -5.10
CA SER A 127 -9.97 -5.86 -5.61
C SER A 127 -9.64 -7.27 -6.08
N ASP A 128 -8.61 -7.46 -6.91
CA ASP A 128 -8.21 -8.76 -7.43
C ASP A 128 -7.79 -9.70 -6.29
N LEU A 129 -7.00 -9.20 -5.34
CA LEU A 129 -6.64 -9.95 -4.14
C LEU A 129 -7.88 -10.36 -3.33
N SER A 130 -8.81 -9.45 -3.12
CA SER A 130 -10.02 -9.74 -2.34
C SER A 130 -10.89 -10.80 -3.03
N GLN A 131 -11.04 -10.76 -4.36
CA GLN A 131 -11.77 -11.77 -5.12
C GLN A 131 -11.10 -13.14 -5.01
N LEU A 132 -9.77 -13.18 -5.09
CA LEU A 132 -9.00 -14.42 -4.94
C LEU A 132 -9.18 -15.01 -3.53
N LEU A 133 -9.07 -14.20 -2.49
CA LEU A 133 -9.24 -14.65 -1.10
C LEU A 133 -10.68 -15.10 -0.79
N LYS A 134 -11.68 -14.53 -1.44
CA LYS A 134 -13.07 -15.01 -1.32
C LYS A 134 -13.21 -16.46 -1.80
N LYS A 135 -12.49 -16.85 -2.85
CA LYS A 135 -12.48 -18.24 -3.36
C LYS A 135 -11.74 -19.20 -2.40
N GLY A 136 -10.67 -18.70 -1.75
CA GLY A 136 -9.77 -19.49 -0.90
C GLY A 136 -10.18 -19.69 0.55
N LYS A 137 -11.35 -19.22 0.96
CA LYS A 137 -11.80 -19.09 2.35
C LYS A 137 -11.55 -20.30 3.25
N ASP A 138 -11.77 -21.49 2.73
CA ASP A 138 -11.73 -22.73 3.53
C ASP A 138 -10.46 -23.56 3.29
N LYS A 139 -9.54 -23.09 2.45
CA LYS A 139 -8.36 -23.84 2.03
C LYS A 139 -7.05 -23.25 2.58
N VAL A 140 -6.92 -21.93 2.59
CA VAL A 140 -5.67 -21.26 2.95
C VAL A 140 -5.95 -20.09 3.89
N LYS A 141 -5.15 -19.95 4.93
CA LYS A 141 -5.21 -18.77 5.81
C LYS A 141 -4.35 -17.66 5.25
N SER A 142 -4.89 -16.44 5.24
CA SER A 142 -4.16 -15.29 4.70
C SER A 142 -3.95 -14.23 5.75
N VAL A 143 -2.76 -13.63 5.75
CA VAL A 143 -2.41 -12.47 6.56
C VAL A 143 -1.96 -11.37 5.62
N ILE A 144 -2.58 -10.19 5.73
CA ILE A 144 -2.26 -9.04 4.90
C ILE A 144 -1.84 -7.91 5.81
N SER A 145 -0.68 -7.31 5.55
CA SER A 145 -0.25 -6.05 6.14
C SER A 145 -0.10 -4.99 5.07
N SER A 146 -0.51 -3.76 5.37
CA SER A 146 -0.30 -2.61 4.51
C SER A 146 -0.35 -1.31 5.31
N HIS A 147 0.48 -0.36 4.93
CA HIS A 147 0.43 1.02 5.45
C HIS A 147 -0.46 1.94 4.60
N HIS A 148 -1.00 1.45 3.47
CA HIS A 148 -1.77 2.24 2.52
C HIS A 148 -3.26 2.21 2.86
N SER A 149 -3.79 3.34 3.28
CA SER A 149 -5.19 3.44 3.75
C SER A 149 -6.24 3.11 2.68
N LEU A 150 -6.02 3.51 1.43
CA LEU A 150 -6.95 3.22 0.33
C LEU A 150 -7.03 1.71 0.05
N PHE A 151 -5.88 1.04 -0.02
CA PHE A 151 -5.82 -0.41 -0.17
C PHE A 151 -6.57 -1.13 0.95
N PHE A 152 -6.29 -0.76 2.21
CA PHE A 152 -7.00 -1.31 3.36
C PHE A 152 -8.51 -1.14 3.25
N ASN A 153 -8.97 0.07 2.86
CA ASN A 153 -10.40 0.37 2.74
C ASN A 153 -11.08 -0.46 1.65
N VAL A 154 -10.42 -0.67 0.51
CA VAL A 154 -10.96 -1.52 -0.56
C VAL A 154 -11.06 -2.97 -0.09
N VAL A 155 -9.97 -3.53 0.47
CA VAL A 155 -9.97 -4.90 1.02
C VAL A 155 -11.02 -5.05 2.14
N TYR A 156 -11.12 -4.06 3.04
CA TYR A 156 -12.14 -4.04 4.10
C TYR A 156 -13.55 -4.15 3.52
N ASN A 157 -13.89 -3.30 2.55
CA ASN A 157 -15.23 -3.27 1.97
C ASN A 157 -15.54 -4.56 1.20
N GLU A 158 -14.58 -5.06 0.44
CA GLU A 158 -14.73 -6.30 -0.33
C GLU A 158 -14.91 -7.53 0.57
N LEU A 159 -14.23 -7.58 1.72
CA LEU A 159 -14.26 -8.70 2.66
C LEU A 159 -15.20 -8.48 3.85
N LYS A 160 -15.98 -7.39 3.89
CA LYS A 160 -16.83 -7.01 5.03
C LYS A 160 -17.77 -8.11 5.52
N GLN A 161 -18.31 -8.92 4.59
CA GLN A 161 -19.24 -10.01 4.90
C GLN A 161 -18.55 -11.37 5.11
N LYS A 162 -17.22 -11.41 5.13
CA LYS A 162 -16.45 -12.64 5.28
C LYS A 162 -15.85 -12.73 6.68
N PRO A 163 -15.61 -13.93 7.21
CA PRO A 163 -14.96 -14.10 8.50
C PRO A 163 -13.49 -13.71 8.40
N CYS A 164 -13.18 -12.45 8.61
CA CYS A 164 -11.84 -11.92 8.71
C CYS A 164 -11.71 -11.08 9.97
N LYS A 165 -10.53 -11.13 10.59
CA LYS A 165 -10.16 -10.27 11.72
C LYS A 165 -9.35 -9.11 11.21
N ARG A 166 -9.57 -7.94 11.75
CA ARG A 166 -8.94 -6.69 11.33
C ARG A 166 -8.24 -6.07 12.50
N TYR A 167 -7.01 -5.66 12.29
CA TYR A 167 -6.19 -5.09 13.33
C TYR A 167 -5.44 -3.86 12.83
N PHE A 168 -5.23 -2.93 13.73
CA PHE A 168 -4.27 -1.86 13.57
C PHE A 168 -3.01 -2.21 14.36
N LEU A 169 -1.86 -2.21 13.68
CA LEU A 169 -0.56 -2.42 14.32
C LEU A 169 -0.04 -1.08 14.82
N HIS A 170 0.09 -0.97 16.11
CA HIS A 170 0.53 0.24 16.79
C HIS A 170 1.90 0.01 17.45
N LYS A 171 2.80 0.99 17.31
CA LYS A 171 4.11 0.97 17.98
C LYS A 171 4.05 1.78 19.25
N ASN A 172 4.22 1.15 20.40
CA ASN A 172 4.21 1.79 21.71
C ASN A 172 5.62 2.23 22.13
N GLY A 173 6.08 3.37 21.65
CA GLY A 173 7.38 3.92 22.03
C GLY A 173 8.51 2.87 21.97
N THR A 174 9.18 2.62 23.11
CA THR A 174 10.21 1.58 23.27
C THR A 174 9.64 0.20 23.64
N ASP A 175 8.37 0.10 24.02
CA ASP A 175 7.80 -1.07 24.68
C ASP A 175 7.23 -2.12 23.70
N GLY A 176 7.44 -1.94 22.41
CA GLY A 176 7.05 -2.92 21.38
C GLY A 176 5.83 -2.52 20.56
N TYR A 177 5.08 -3.53 20.10
CA TYR A 177 3.92 -3.35 19.22
C TYR A 177 2.66 -3.92 19.85
N THR A 178 1.53 -3.26 19.61
CA THR A 178 0.21 -3.78 19.97
C THR A 178 -0.66 -3.92 18.72
N LEU A 179 -1.54 -4.92 18.73
CA LEU A 179 -2.58 -5.11 17.73
C LEU A 179 -3.92 -4.70 18.34
N GLN A 180 -4.52 -3.65 17.79
CA GLN A 180 -5.84 -3.19 18.19
C GLN A 180 -6.87 -3.69 17.18
N ALA A 181 -7.92 -4.36 17.65
CA ALA A 181 -9.03 -4.82 16.80
C ALA A 181 -9.82 -3.62 16.25
N THR A 182 -10.23 -3.72 14.97
CA THR A 182 -10.85 -2.60 14.23
C THR A 182 -12.15 -3.00 13.54
N ASP A 183 -12.86 -3.96 14.09
CA ASP A 183 -13.99 -4.61 13.40
C ASP A 183 -15.13 -3.67 13.04
N GLU A 184 -15.30 -2.54 13.74
CA GLU A 184 -16.42 -1.62 13.58
C GLU A 184 -16.11 -0.29 12.86
N THR A 185 -14.81 0.02 12.56
CA THR A 185 -14.42 1.33 12.04
C THR A 185 -13.65 1.26 10.71
N PRO A 186 -14.29 1.56 9.55
CA PRO A 186 -13.66 1.41 8.22
C PRO A 186 -12.52 2.41 7.92
N PHE A 187 -12.51 3.61 8.51
CA PHE A 187 -11.47 4.62 8.33
C PHE A 187 -10.48 4.66 9.50
N PHE A 188 -10.19 3.52 10.04
CA PHE A 188 -9.51 3.34 11.30
C PHE A 188 -8.13 4.01 11.40
N HIS A 189 -7.37 4.08 10.32
CA HIS A 189 -6.02 4.68 10.37
C HIS A 189 -6.04 6.13 10.91
N HIS A 190 -6.95 6.98 10.42
CA HIS A 190 -7.06 8.37 10.87
C HIS A 190 -7.64 8.46 12.28
N ILE A 191 -8.66 7.66 12.56
CA ILE A 191 -9.30 7.60 13.88
C ILE A 191 -8.33 7.04 14.92
N ALA A 192 -7.55 6.01 14.59
CA ALA A 192 -6.52 5.47 15.49
C ALA A 192 -5.45 6.51 15.82
N ILE A 193 -4.95 7.25 14.82
CA ILE A 193 -4.00 8.34 15.05
C ILE A 193 -4.62 9.40 15.95
N LEU A 194 -5.85 9.82 15.71
CA LEU A 194 -6.53 10.81 16.54
C LEU A 194 -6.75 10.31 17.97
N SER A 195 -7.14 9.04 18.14
CA SER A 195 -7.31 8.43 19.46
C SER A 195 -5.99 8.38 20.22
N GLU A 196 -4.89 8.01 19.54
CA GLU A 196 -3.54 8.05 20.13
C GLU A 196 -3.15 9.47 20.53
N LEU A 197 -3.30 10.45 19.63
CA LEU A 197 -2.96 11.84 19.92
C LEU A 197 -3.76 12.38 21.11
N LYS A 198 -5.03 11.97 21.25
CA LYS A 198 -5.87 12.31 22.40
C LYS A 198 -5.34 11.70 23.70
N GLN A 199 -5.02 10.40 23.72
CA GLN A 199 -4.42 9.73 24.87
C GLN A 199 -3.08 10.34 25.28
N VAL A 200 -2.25 10.69 24.29
CA VAL A 200 -0.96 11.37 24.50
C VAL A 200 -1.15 12.77 25.08
N MET A 201 -2.15 13.49 24.62
CA MET A 201 -2.51 14.80 25.20
C MET A 201 -2.94 14.67 26.65
N GLU A 202 -3.70 13.63 27.01
CA GLU A 202 -4.18 13.38 28.38
C GLU A 202 -3.05 12.91 29.31
N SER A 203 -2.14 12.06 28.81
CA SER A 203 -1.02 11.54 29.59
C SER A 203 0.17 12.50 29.71
N GLY A 204 0.27 13.48 28.82
CA GLY A 204 1.41 14.41 28.74
C GLY A 204 2.72 13.79 28.23
N LYS A 205 2.71 12.53 27.81
CA LYS A 205 3.89 11.83 27.25
C LYS A 205 4.03 12.09 25.76
N ILE A 206 4.37 13.32 25.38
CA ILE A 206 4.45 13.76 23.99
C ILE A 206 5.88 13.61 23.48
N ASN A 207 6.04 12.81 22.43
CA ASN A 207 7.29 12.58 21.73
C ASN A 207 7.33 13.31 20.38
N THR A 208 8.52 13.42 19.80
CA THR A 208 8.76 14.09 18.51
C THR A 208 7.88 13.56 17.38
N TYR A 209 7.66 12.25 17.28
CA TYR A 209 6.87 11.65 16.21
C TYR A 209 5.38 11.99 16.27
N HIS A 210 4.84 12.38 17.45
CA HIS A 210 3.45 12.80 17.56
C HIS A 210 3.16 14.11 16.79
N PHE A 211 4.16 14.96 16.63
CA PHE A 211 4.03 16.15 15.75
C PHE A 211 3.88 15.77 14.28
N ASN A 212 4.59 14.71 13.82
CA ASN A 212 4.44 14.17 12.47
C ASN A 212 3.03 13.58 12.27
N MET A 213 2.54 12.86 13.28
CA MET A 213 1.18 12.30 13.26
C MET A 213 0.13 13.40 13.19
N LEU A 214 0.24 14.43 14.04
CA LEU A 214 -0.68 15.57 14.04
C LEU A 214 -0.66 16.30 12.70
N ARG A 215 0.52 16.57 12.15
CA ARG A 215 0.67 17.18 10.84
C ARG A 215 0.01 16.35 9.76
N SER A 216 0.24 15.04 9.74
CA SER A 216 -0.36 14.13 8.76
C SER A 216 -1.90 14.18 8.79
N ILE A 217 -2.50 14.27 9.97
CA ILE A 217 -3.95 14.43 10.12
C ILE A 217 -4.42 15.77 9.58
N LEU A 218 -3.73 16.87 9.92
CA LEU A 218 -4.07 18.18 9.41
C LEU A 218 -3.96 18.28 7.88
N GLU A 219 -2.91 17.73 7.29
CA GLU A 219 -2.72 17.68 5.82
C GLU A 219 -3.84 16.89 5.13
N LYS A 220 -4.21 15.74 5.66
CA LYS A 220 -5.31 14.95 5.11
C LYS A 220 -6.66 15.61 5.28
N THR A 221 -6.88 16.26 6.41
CA THR A 221 -8.10 17.05 6.64
C THR A 221 -8.17 18.23 5.69
N SER A 222 -7.07 18.96 5.47
CA SER A 222 -7.03 20.07 4.51
C SER A 222 -7.34 19.62 3.10
N THR A 223 -6.78 18.49 2.67
CA THR A 223 -7.06 17.89 1.35
C THR A 223 -8.53 17.50 1.22
N PHE A 224 -9.12 16.90 2.26
CA PHE A 224 -10.53 16.50 2.27
C PHE A 224 -11.48 17.70 2.11
N PHE A 225 -11.16 18.84 2.77
CA PHE A 225 -11.94 20.07 2.66
C PHE A 225 -11.56 20.97 1.47
N GLY A 226 -10.61 20.56 0.64
CA GLY A 226 -10.14 21.32 -0.52
C GLY A 226 -9.33 22.57 -0.15
N TYR A 227 -8.67 22.57 1.00
CA TYR A 227 -7.77 23.64 1.40
C TYR A 227 -6.40 23.43 0.75
N ASP A 228 -5.75 24.53 0.41
CA ASP A 228 -4.41 24.56 -0.20
C ASP A 228 -3.27 24.37 0.80
N ASP A 229 -3.55 24.55 2.11
CA ASP A 229 -2.58 24.38 3.18
C ASP A 229 -3.24 23.89 4.47
N PHE A 230 -2.51 23.07 5.23
CA PHE A 230 -3.00 22.48 6.49
C PHE A 230 -3.24 23.52 7.59
N SER A 231 -2.59 24.70 7.53
CA SER A 231 -2.82 25.79 8.48
C SER A 231 -4.28 26.23 8.54
N LYS A 232 -5.00 26.10 7.43
CA LYS A 232 -6.44 26.39 7.40
C LYS A 232 -7.27 25.49 8.31
N CYS A 233 -6.76 24.32 8.67
CA CYS A 233 -7.41 23.45 9.65
C CYS A 233 -7.37 24.00 11.07
N ILE A 234 -6.40 24.89 11.37
CA ILE A 234 -6.24 25.57 12.67
C ILE A 234 -6.47 27.09 12.55
N HIS A 235 -7.01 27.56 11.43
CA HIS A 235 -7.29 28.97 11.18
C HIS A 235 -8.31 29.53 12.19
N GLY A 236 -8.05 30.77 12.65
CA GLY A 236 -8.89 31.47 13.62
C GLY A 236 -8.52 31.15 15.07
N VAL A 237 -7.47 30.38 15.31
CA VAL A 237 -6.89 30.16 16.64
C VAL A 237 -5.87 31.29 16.94
N GLU A 238 -5.83 31.74 18.17
CA GLU A 238 -4.79 32.67 18.64
C GLU A 238 -3.40 32.04 18.37
N ASP A 239 -2.46 32.81 17.81
CA ASP A 239 -1.12 32.36 17.42
C ASP A 239 -1.05 31.33 16.24
N GLU A 240 -2.02 31.29 15.34
CA GLU A 240 -2.07 30.40 14.19
C GLU A 240 -0.76 30.32 13.38
N VAL A 241 -0.13 31.48 13.12
CA VAL A 241 1.15 31.55 12.38
C VAL A 241 2.27 30.88 13.15
N LEU A 242 2.30 31.00 14.48
CA LEU A 242 3.28 30.34 15.34
C LEU A 242 3.06 28.83 15.31
N TYR A 243 1.82 28.37 15.36
CA TYR A 243 1.47 26.94 15.33
C TYR A 243 1.84 26.28 14.01
N SER A 244 1.57 26.92 12.88
CA SER A 244 1.97 26.42 11.56
C SER A 244 3.48 26.32 11.43
N ARG A 245 4.23 27.32 11.88
CA ARG A 245 5.70 27.31 11.86
C ARG A 245 6.28 26.25 12.77
N ALA A 246 5.72 26.08 13.95
CA ALA A 246 6.15 25.08 14.91
C ALA A 246 5.91 23.64 14.38
N LEU A 247 4.74 23.37 13.80
CA LEU A 247 4.46 22.10 13.16
C LEU A 247 5.43 21.80 12.02
N ASN A 248 5.70 22.80 11.17
CA ASN A 248 6.69 22.65 10.10
C ASN A 248 8.09 22.35 10.65
N LEU A 249 8.54 23.06 11.67
CA LEU A 249 9.87 22.90 12.25
C LEU A 249 10.01 21.54 12.97
N LEU A 250 9.03 21.15 13.76
CA LEU A 250 9.08 19.98 14.62
C LEU A 250 8.73 18.67 13.89
N SER A 251 8.05 18.76 12.74
CA SER A 251 7.72 17.61 11.88
C SER A 251 8.75 17.35 10.78
N HIS A 252 9.62 18.33 10.47
CA HIS A 252 10.68 18.17 9.47
C HIS A 252 12.04 17.92 10.13
N GLY A 253 12.81 16.99 9.59
CA GLY A 253 14.20 16.80 9.90
C GLY A 253 14.51 15.60 10.77
N LYS A 254 15.56 15.69 11.59
CA LYS A 254 16.23 14.59 12.33
C LYS A 254 15.39 13.85 13.39
N TYR A 255 14.12 14.16 13.50
CA TYR A 255 13.20 13.53 14.45
C TYR A 255 12.64 12.23 13.86
N SER A 256 13.46 11.19 13.94
CA SER A 256 13.12 9.86 13.43
C SER A 256 12.04 9.18 14.29
N ILE A 257 11.13 8.46 13.65
CA ILE A 257 10.23 7.50 14.30
C ILE A 257 11.03 6.40 15.04
N TYR A 258 12.27 6.17 14.62
CA TYR A 258 13.15 5.12 15.17
C TYR A 258 13.82 5.51 16.49
N GLU A 259 13.89 6.80 16.80
CA GLU A 259 14.46 7.31 18.06
C GLU A 259 13.50 8.35 18.66
N PRO A 260 12.42 7.91 19.33
CA PRO A 260 11.46 8.81 19.94
C PRO A 260 12.13 9.58 21.09
N VAL A 261 12.15 10.90 20.98
CA VAL A 261 12.64 11.79 22.03
C VAL A 261 11.44 12.49 22.66
N GLU A 262 11.37 12.48 23.99
CA GLU A 262 10.31 13.21 24.69
C GLU A 262 10.50 14.72 24.51
N MET A 263 9.41 15.43 24.25
CA MET A 263 9.43 16.86 23.99
C MET A 263 9.57 17.67 25.28
N GLY A 264 10.23 18.82 25.19
CA GLY A 264 10.25 19.79 26.28
C GLY A 264 8.89 20.42 26.55
N ASP A 265 8.69 20.92 27.76
CA ASP A 265 7.39 21.38 28.26
C ASP A 265 6.71 22.43 27.36
N ASP A 266 7.46 23.40 26.83
CA ASP A 266 6.91 24.42 25.92
C ASP A 266 6.33 23.77 24.65
N ASN A 267 7.01 22.80 24.08
CA ASN A 267 6.54 22.08 22.90
C ASN A 267 5.33 21.18 23.20
N LYS A 268 5.28 20.59 24.42
CA LYS A 268 4.09 19.84 24.86
C LYS A 268 2.86 20.74 24.96
N VAL A 269 3.02 21.93 25.58
CA VAL A 269 1.93 22.93 25.66
C VAL A 269 1.45 23.32 24.27
N LEU A 270 2.40 23.57 23.35
CA LEU A 270 2.09 23.94 21.97
C LEU A 270 1.32 22.81 21.25
N PHE A 271 1.78 21.57 21.35
CA PHE A 271 1.10 20.41 20.77
C PHE A 271 -0.35 20.30 21.26
N ILE A 272 -0.55 20.39 22.57
CA ILE A 272 -1.87 20.29 23.19
C ILE A 272 -2.81 21.41 22.69
N LYS A 273 -2.32 22.64 22.55
CA LYS A 273 -3.11 23.77 22.03
C LYS A 273 -3.55 23.52 20.58
N ILE A 274 -2.61 23.08 19.72
CA ILE A 274 -2.92 22.79 18.30
C ILE A 274 -3.95 21.66 18.19
N LEU A 275 -3.73 20.55 18.90
CA LEU A 275 -4.62 19.39 18.84
C LEU A 275 -6.03 19.75 19.37
N ARG A 276 -6.14 20.47 20.48
CA ARG A 276 -7.43 20.94 21.00
C ARG A 276 -8.16 21.82 20.01
N ALA A 277 -7.48 22.83 19.46
CA ALA A 277 -8.05 23.70 18.46
C ALA A 277 -8.59 22.95 17.23
N PHE A 278 -7.86 21.93 16.81
CA PHE A 278 -8.29 21.05 15.72
C PHE A 278 -9.52 20.23 16.10
N LEU A 279 -9.53 19.58 17.27
CA LEU A 279 -10.65 18.75 17.74
C LEU A 279 -11.90 19.59 18.04
N ASP A 280 -11.75 20.82 18.50
CA ASP A 280 -12.88 21.75 18.74
C ASP A 280 -13.51 22.21 17.41
N LYS A 281 -12.69 22.35 16.37
CA LYS A 281 -13.15 22.78 15.04
C LYS A 281 -13.80 21.65 14.25
N TYR A 282 -13.28 20.43 14.38
CA TYR A 282 -13.75 19.25 13.66
C TYR A 282 -14.19 18.18 14.67
N GLN A 283 -15.47 17.85 14.65
CA GLN A 283 -16.00 16.82 15.51
C GLN A 283 -15.74 15.45 14.90
N PHE A 284 -15.03 14.61 15.64
CA PHE A 284 -14.76 13.22 15.27
C PHE A 284 -15.41 12.32 16.30
N ASP A 285 -16.08 11.27 15.83
CA ASP A 285 -16.57 10.19 16.67
C ASP A 285 -15.39 9.25 16.93
N LEU A 286 -14.76 9.45 18.08
CA LEU A 286 -13.59 8.67 18.51
C LEU A 286 -14.06 7.53 19.42
N PRO A 287 -13.60 6.29 19.17
CA PRO A 287 -13.95 5.14 19.97
C PRO A 287 -13.44 5.20 21.40
#